data_2779238ecd9ef4d69b5e001f88810424
#
_entry.id   2779238ecd9ef4d69b5e001f88810424
#
_cell.length_a   1.000
_cell.length_b   1.000
_cell.length_c   1.000
_cell.angle_alpha   90.00
_cell.angle_beta   90.00
_cell.angle_gamma   90.00
#
_symmetry.space_group_name_H-M   'P 1'
#
loop_
_entity.id
_entity.type
_entity.pdbx_description
1 polymer ?
#
loop_
_entity_poly.entity_id
_entity_poly.type
_entity_poly.pdbx_seq_one_letter_code
_entity_poly.pdbx_strand_id
1 'polypeptide(L)'
;MEAEQVQAVADMFESGEGSDELLTLLENEVPPGVDEAAYVKAAFLKDLALENISTDLIPPQKAIAMLGTMLGGYSVEALVTVLKANKFGAEVASALKHTILVYDSFNDIFDLQSENEYAKEIINSWANADWFLSKPKVEAEIALTVYKVSGETNTDDFSPAKEAWSRPDIPLHAQAFLKWSENISDPLGKLTELKKDGSKLAFVGDVVGTGSSRKSAVNSMLWHMGDEIPFVPAKKTGGFCFGNKIAPIFYNTLQDSGAFPVELDVDALEHGRKIILKPYDGQILDAVSYTHLTLPTTRH
;
A
#
# COMPACT_ATOMS: atom_id res chain seq x y z
N MET A 1 14.52 4.67 -11.04
CA MET A 1 15.75 5.43 -11.44
C MET A 1 16.93 4.92 -10.64
N GLU A 2 18.09 4.76 -11.28
CA GLU A 2 19.35 4.45 -10.61
C GLU A 2 19.96 5.74 -9.99
N ALA A 3 20.90 5.60 -9.05
CA ALA A 3 21.50 6.74 -8.34
C ALA A 3 22.10 7.80 -9.27
N GLU A 4 22.81 7.37 -10.31
CA GLU A 4 23.41 8.28 -11.32
C GLU A 4 22.34 9.08 -12.09
N GLN A 5 21.19 8.48 -12.35
CA GLN A 5 20.07 9.17 -13.02
C GLN A 5 19.42 10.19 -12.09
N VAL A 6 19.26 9.85 -10.79
CA VAL A 6 18.77 10.81 -9.80
C VAL A 6 19.72 11.99 -9.66
N GLN A 7 21.03 11.73 -9.61
CA GLN A 7 22.04 12.77 -9.54
C GLN A 7 22.00 13.69 -10.77
N ALA A 8 21.89 13.11 -11.96
CA ALA A 8 21.79 13.90 -13.19
C ALA A 8 20.55 14.81 -13.20
N VAL A 9 19.42 14.33 -12.69
CA VAL A 9 18.18 15.14 -12.54
C VAL A 9 18.39 16.26 -11.52
N ALA A 10 19.03 15.98 -10.38
CA ALA A 10 19.35 16.99 -9.38
C ALA A 10 20.27 18.09 -9.97
N ASP A 11 21.33 17.71 -10.68
CA ASP A 11 22.25 18.63 -11.33
C ASP A 11 21.53 19.55 -12.36
N MET A 12 20.54 19.02 -13.10
CA MET A 12 19.72 19.81 -14.02
C MET A 12 18.85 20.84 -13.28
N PHE A 13 18.30 20.51 -12.12
CA PHE A 13 17.58 21.48 -11.30
C PHE A 13 18.52 22.56 -10.76
N GLU A 14 19.70 22.19 -10.30
CA GLU A 14 20.69 23.14 -9.77
C GLU A 14 21.25 24.09 -10.87
N SER A 15 21.41 23.60 -12.11
CA SER A 15 21.84 24.40 -13.24
C SER A 15 20.76 25.31 -13.86
N GLY A 16 19.49 25.18 -13.38
CA GLY A 16 18.34 25.90 -13.91
C GLY A 16 17.73 25.27 -15.18
N GLU A 17 18.12 24.04 -15.51
CA GLU A 17 17.58 23.25 -16.62
C GLU A 17 16.43 22.32 -16.18
N GLY A 18 15.92 22.49 -14.96
CA GLY A 18 14.79 21.74 -14.44
C GLY A 18 13.50 21.96 -15.24
N SER A 19 12.68 20.92 -15.36
CA SER A 19 11.38 20.99 -16.04
C SER A 19 10.28 20.29 -15.24
N ASP A 20 9.02 20.53 -15.62
CA ASP A 20 7.86 19.87 -14.99
C ASP A 20 7.88 18.35 -15.23
N GLU A 21 8.40 17.89 -16.36
CA GLU A 21 8.55 16.46 -16.65
C GLU A 21 9.59 15.82 -15.73
N LEU A 22 10.75 16.47 -15.52
CA LEU A 22 11.77 15.99 -14.58
C LEU A 22 11.27 16.02 -13.15
N LEU A 23 10.49 17.02 -12.79
CA LEU A 23 9.85 17.11 -11.49
C LEU A 23 8.87 15.96 -11.29
N THR A 24 8.00 15.71 -12.26
CA THR A 24 7.05 14.59 -12.23
C THR A 24 7.76 13.24 -12.08
N LEU A 25 8.88 13.07 -12.80
CA LEU A 25 9.71 11.89 -12.71
C LEU A 25 10.31 11.75 -11.29
N LEU A 26 10.89 12.81 -10.76
CA LEU A 26 11.48 12.81 -9.41
C LEU A 26 10.45 12.59 -8.32
N GLU A 27 9.24 13.11 -8.45
CA GLU A 27 8.13 12.91 -7.51
C GLU A 27 7.65 11.46 -7.48
N ASN A 28 7.46 10.83 -8.62
CA ASN A 28 6.85 9.52 -8.75
C ASN A 28 7.85 8.36 -8.55
N GLU A 29 9.13 8.58 -8.83
CA GLU A 29 10.18 7.59 -8.61
C GLU A 29 10.63 7.64 -7.14
N VAL A 30 10.13 6.69 -6.35
CA VAL A 30 10.49 6.54 -4.94
C VAL A 30 11.31 5.25 -4.77
N PRO A 31 12.65 5.35 -4.83
CA PRO A 31 13.50 4.19 -4.61
C PRO A 31 13.37 3.68 -3.16
N PRO A 32 13.61 2.38 -2.91
CA PRO A 32 13.63 1.84 -1.54
C PRO A 32 14.55 2.63 -0.63
N GLY A 33 14.17 2.79 0.65
CA GLY A 33 14.87 3.64 1.60
C GLY A 33 16.32 3.29 1.93
N VAL A 34 16.78 2.10 1.50
CA VAL A 34 18.18 1.61 1.63
C VAL A 34 18.94 1.63 0.31
N ASP A 35 18.31 2.10 -0.77
CA ASP A 35 18.90 2.20 -2.10
C ASP A 35 19.77 3.45 -2.20
N GLU A 36 20.85 3.37 -2.97
CA GLU A 36 21.75 4.52 -3.22
C GLU A 36 21.01 5.67 -3.92
N ALA A 37 20.06 5.37 -4.80
CA ALA A 37 19.20 6.36 -5.43
C ALA A 37 18.34 7.12 -4.41
N ALA A 38 17.86 6.44 -3.36
CA ALA A 38 17.13 7.08 -2.27
C ALA A 38 18.03 8.03 -1.45
N TYR A 39 19.29 7.65 -1.25
CA TYR A 39 20.26 8.51 -0.59
C TYR A 39 20.50 9.80 -1.38
N VAL A 40 20.77 9.70 -2.69
CA VAL A 40 20.98 10.86 -3.56
C VAL A 40 19.75 11.77 -3.58
N LYS A 41 18.57 11.20 -3.76
CA LYS A 41 17.30 11.97 -3.73
C LYS A 41 17.09 12.69 -2.41
N ALA A 42 17.28 12.01 -1.28
CA ALA A 42 17.12 12.60 0.04
C ALA A 42 18.14 13.72 0.31
N ALA A 43 19.39 13.56 -0.13
CA ALA A 43 20.43 14.58 0.01
C ALA A 43 20.08 15.85 -0.76
N PHE A 44 19.70 15.73 -2.02
CA PHE A 44 19.25 16.85 -2.86
C PHE A 44 18.05 17.59 -2.24
N LEU A 45 16.99 16.85 -1.86
CA LEU A 45 15.80 17.44 -1.26
C LEU A 45 16.09 18.09 0.11
N LYS A 46 17.01 17.53 0.90
CA LYS A 46 17.46 18.11 2.16
C LYS A 46 18.14 19.46 1.93
N ASP A 47 19.02 19.58 0.93
CA ASP A 47 19.71 20.82 0.65
C ASP A 47 18.77 21.91 0.14
N LEU A 48 17.73 21.56 -0.62
CA LEU A 48 16.63 22.47 -0.96
C LEU A 48 15.84 22.89 0.28
N ALA A 49 15.49 21.96 1.16
CA ALA A 49 14.74 22.23 2.39
C ALA A 49 15.54 23.11 3.37
N LEU A 50 16.85 22.99 3.39
CA LEU A 50 17.77 23.84 4.18
C LEU A 50 18.09 25.18 3.50
N GLU A 51 17.64 25.38 2.26
CA GLU A 51 17.95 26.56 1.44
C GLU A 51 19.46 26.70 1.14
N ASN A 52 20.20 25.58 1.14
CA ASN A 52 21.60 25.53 0.69
C ASN A 52 21.71 25.71 -0.83
N ILE A 53 20.70 25.22 -1.54
CA ILE A 53 20.48 25.37 -2.98
C ILE A 53 19.03 25.82 -3.20
N SER A 54 18.74 26.36 -4.39
CA SER A 54 17.38 26.81 -4.73
C SER A 54 17.04 26.50 -6.17
N THR A 55 15.79 26.15 -6.42
CA THR A 55 15.22 26.03 -7.76
C THR A 55 13.81 26.61 -7.77
N ASP A 56 13.37 27.12 -8.91
CA ASP A 56 12.03 27.72 -9.03
C ASP A 56 10.89 26.69 -8.90
N LEU A 57 11.14 25.43 -9.27
CA LEU A 57 10.14 24.38 -9.33
C LEU A 57 9.99 23.58 -8.01
N ILE A 58 11.00 23.62 -7.14
CA ILE A 58 11.01 22.87 -5.88
C ILE A 58 11.35 23.81 -4.71
N PRO A 59 10.37 24.60 -4.23
CA PRO A 59 10.58 25.39 -3.03
C PRO A 59 10.76 24.48 -1.79
N PRO A 60 11.34 24.98 -0.68
CA PRO A 60 11.65 24.20 0.53
C PRO A 60 10.50 23.35 1.04
N GLN A 61 9.28 23.90 1.10
CA GLN A 61 8.09 23.18 1.57
C GLN A 61 7.75 21.98 0.66
N LYS A 62 7.92 22.11 -0.65
CA LYS A 62 7.74 21.04 -1.60
C LYS A 62 8.80 19.96 -1.44
N ALA A 63 10.06 20.34 -1.23
CA ALA A 63 11.15 19.41 -0.95
C ALA A 63 10.86 18.57 0.33
N ILE A 64 10.36 19.21 1.39
CA ILE A 64 9.95 18.53 2.63
C ILE A 64 8.79 17.57 2.37
N ALA A 65 7.78 17.98 1.61
CA ALA A 65 6.66 17.11 1.25
C ALA A 65 7.15 15.88 0.46
N MET A 66 8.06 16.07 -0.51
CA MET A 66 8.67 14.98 -1.28
C MET A 66 9.48 14.03 -0.40
N LEU A 67 10.24 14.54 0.59
CA LEU A 67 10.91 13.69 1.60
C LEU A 67 9.89 12.85 2.37
N GLY A 68 8.75 13.42 2.74
CA GLY A 68 7.67 12.71 3.42
C GLY A 68 7.08 11.55 2.61
N THR A 69 7.10 11.62 1.27
CA THR A 69 6.61 10.55 0.39
C THR A 69 7.54 9.34 0.30
N MET A 70 8.81 9.48 0.69
CA MET A 70 9.80 8.39 0.64
C MET A 70 9.60 7.33 1.73
N LEU A 71 8.74 7.58 2.72
CA LEU A 71 8.25 6.62 3.73
C LEU A 71 9.32 6.01 4.64
N GLY A 72 10.47 6.64 4.80
CA GLY A 72 11.50 6.18 5.72
C GLY A 72 12.90 6.08 5.11
N GLY A 73 13.83 5.47 5.85
CA GLY A 73 15.23 5.39 5.44
C GLY A 73 15.91 6.76 5.45
N TYR A 74 16.67 7.09 4.40
CA TYR A 74 17.44 8.34 4.29
C TYR A 74 16.59 9.62 4.37
N SER A 75 15.31 9.55 4.01
CA SER A 75 14.41 10.70 4.11
C SER A 75 14.16 11.15 5.55
N VAL A 76 14.15 10.22 6.51
CA VAL A 76 13.94 10.52 7.93
C VAL A 76 15.10 11.31 8.50
N GLU A 77 16.35 10.91 8.23
CA GLU A 77 17.54 11.64 8.64
C GLU A 77 17.56 13.05 8.05
N ALA A 78 17.18 13.19 6.77
CA ALA A 78 17.05 14.49 6.11
C ALA A 78 16.02 15.39 6.83
N LEU A 79 14.82 14.88 7.11
CA LEU A 79 13.76 15.61 7.82
C LEU A 79 14.17 15.98 9.23
N VAL A 80 14.83 15.08 9.98
CA VAL A 80 15.35 15.38 11.33
C VAL A 80 16.41 16.48 11.28
N THR A 81 17.26 16.50 10.24
CA THR A 81 18.25 17.56 10.05
C THR A 81 17.58 18.93 9.83
N VAL A 82 16.52 19.00 9.04
CA VAL A 82 15.74 20.24 8.83
C VAL A 82 15.04 20.66 10.13
N LEU A 83 14.50 19.72 10.90
CA LEU A 83 13.88 19.98 12.22
C LEU A 83 14.89 20.59 13.20
N LYS A 84 16.10 20.02 13.28
CA LYS A 84 17.21 20.52 14.12
C LYS A 84 17.64 21.93 13.72
N ALA A 85 17.52 22.28 12.47
CA ALA A 85 17.82 23.62 11.96
C ALA A 85 16.71 24.66 12.28
N ASN A 86 15.62 24.26 12.93
CA ASN A 86 14.44 25.08 13.21
C ASN A 86 13.83 25.74 11.97
N LYS A 87 13.90 25.06 10.82
CA LYS A 87 13.30 25.50 9.56
C LYS A 87 12.05 24.69 9.27
N PHE A 88 11.00 25.35 8.79
CA PHE A 88 9.76 24.71 8.33
C PHE A 88 9.19 23.65 9.26
N GLY A 89 9.18 23.94 10.57
CA GLY A 89 8.87 22.95 11.61
C GLY A 89 7.50 22.29 11.45
N ALA A 90 6.47 23.02 11.03
CA ALA A 90 5.12 22.48 10.81
C ALA A 90 5.09 21.48 9.65
N GLU A 91 5.74 21.79 8.54
CA GLU A 91 5.83 20.92 7.36
C GLU A 91 6.63 19.66 7.68
N VAL A 92 7.76 19.81 8.39
CA VAL A 92 8.58 18.68 8.84
C VAL A 92 7.81 17.79 9.79
N ALA A 93 7.08 18.38 10.77
CA ALA A 93 6.25 17.62 11.68
C ALA A 93 5.16 16.85 10.93
N SER A 94 4.51 17.48 9.96
CA SER A 94 3.51 16.81 9.10
C SER A 94 4.10 15.59 8.39
N ALA A 95 5.30 15.69 7.81
CA ALA A 95 5.97 14.60 7.14
C ALA A 95 6.37 13.47 8.10
N LEU A 96 6.98 13.80 9.25
CA LEU A 96 7.48 12.82 10.22
C LEU A 96 6.36 12.07 10.96
N LYS A 97 5.20 12.68 11.19
CA LYS A 97 4.05 12.00 11.81
C LYS A 97 3.56 10.80 11.00
N HIS A 98 3.72 10.82 9.68
CA HIS A 98 3.35 9.72 8.79
C HIS A 98 4.45 8.69 8.60
N THR A 99 5.66 8.96 9.09
CA THR A 99 6.78 8.03 9.01
C THR A 99 6.75 7.09 10.20
N ILE A 100 6.78 5.79 9.92
CA ILE A 100 6.85 4.77 10.96
C ILE A 100 8.19 4.89 11.67
N LEU A 101 8.15 4.79 12.98
CA LEU A 101 9.24 4.89 13.93
C LEU A 101 10.52 4.21 13.42
N VAL A 102 11.54 5.01 13.13
CA VAL A 102 12.88 4.52 12.81
C VAL A 102 13.73 4.69 14.07
N TYR A 103 14.33 3.59 14.50
CA TYR A 103 14.89 3.42 15.84
C TYR A 103 15.85 4.53 16.28
N ASP A 104 16.79 4.91 15.44
CA ASP A 104 17.80 5.94 15.79
C ASP A 104 17.19 7.35 15.78
N SER A 105 16.34 7.64 14.83
CA SER A 105 15.69 8.94 14.68
C SER A 105 14.69 9.25 15.78
N PHE A 106 14.15 8.25 16.49
CA PHE A 106 13.28 8.47 17.63
C PHE A 106 14.01 9.23 18.73
N ASN A 107 15.20 8.80 19.11
CA ASN A 107 15.99 9.46 20.16
C ASN A 107 16.34 10.90 19.79
N ASP A 108 16.74 11.13 18.55
CA ASP A 108 17.03 12.47 18.05
C ASP A 108 15.86 13.44 18.19
N ILE A 109 14.65 13.00 17.88
CA ILE A 109 13.44 13.82 18.01
C ILE A 109 13.01 13.92 19.47
N PHE A 110 13.12 12.82 20.24
CA PHE A 110 12.78 12.81 21.66
C PHE A 110 13.64 13.79 22.45
N ASP A 111 14.93 13.86 22.20
CA ASP A 111 15.85 14.78 22.89
C ASP A 111 15.55 16.25 22.56
N LEU A 112 15.03 16.53 21.36
CA LEU A 112 14.65 17.88 20.94
C LEU A 112 13.32 18.36 21.55
N GLN A 113 12.48 17.51 22.12
CA GLN A 113 11.12 17.88 22.52
C GLN A 113 11.05 18.96 23.63
N SER A 114 12.13 19.16 24.39
CA SER A 114 12.20 20.19 25.41
C SER A 114 12.42 21.60 24.85
N GLU A 115 12.98 21.71 23.65
CA GLU A 115 13.41 22.97 23.03
C GLU A 115 12.65 23.28 21.71
N ASN A 116 11.98 22.28 21.14
CA ASN A 116 11.29 22.38 19.87
C ASN A 116 9.86 21.84 19.98
N GLU A 117 8.88 22.73 19.83
CA GLU A 117 7.45 22.38 19.94
C GLU A 117 6.99 21.38 18.89
N TYR A 118 7.56 21.40 17.69
CA TYR A 118 7.25 20.46 16.62
C TYR A 118 7.79 19.07 16.91
N ALA A 119 8.97 18.96 17.51
CA ALA A 119 9.49 17.68 18.00
C ALA A 119 8.55 17.07 19.06
N LYS A 120 8.05 17.89 19.99
CA LYS A 120 7.06 17.45 20.99
C LYS A 120 5.75 17.00 20.33
N GLU A 121 5.30 17.71 19.30
CA GLU A 121 4.09 17.35 18.53
C GLU A 121 4.26 16.01 17.82
N ILE A 122 5.42 15.74 17.21
CA ILE A 122 5.74 14.46 16.57
C ILE A 122 5.70 13.32 17.58
N ILE A 123 6.39 13.46 18.71
CA ILE A 123 6.43 12.45 19.78
C ILE A 123 5.02 12.15 20.31
N ASN A 124 4.19 13.16 20.54
CA ASN A 124 2.81 12.99 20.97
C ASN A 124 1.98 12.26 19.93
N SER A 125 2.12 12.59 18.65
CA SER A 125 1.41 11.93 17.55
C SER A 125 1.79 10.44 17.46
N TRP A 126 3.06 10.12 17.58
CA TRP A 126 3.52 8.72 17.61
C TRP A 126 3.03 7.97 18.84
N ALA A 127 3.08 8.59 20.04
CA ALA A 127 2.59 7.99 21.28
C ALA A 127 1.08 7.70 21.25
N ASN A 128 0.31 8.56 20.59
CA ASN A 128 -1.14 8.39 20.40
C ASN A 128 -1.48 7.45 19.23
N ALA A 129 -0.51 6.99 18.46
CA ALA A 129 -0.72 6.22 17.24
C ALA A 129 -1.64 6.93 16.21
N ASP A 130 -1.51 8.26 16.08
CA ASP A 130 -2.36 9.07 15.21
C ASP A 130 -2.32 8.58 13.75
N TRP A 131 -1.14 8.16 13.27
CA TRP A 131 -0.94 7.58 11.93
C TRP A 131 -1.82 6.35 11.67
N PHE A 132 -2.20 5.63 12.72
CA PHE A 132 -3.09 4.46 12.64
C PHE A 132 -4.55 4.84 12.87
N LEU A 133 -4.82 5.66 13.88
CA LEU A 133 -6.18 6.05 14.29
C LEU A 133 -6.84 7.03 13.31
N SER A 134 -6.04 7.82 12.58
CA SER A 134 -6.53 8.78 11.58
C SER A 134 -6.90 8.16 10.22
N LYS A 135 -6.74 6.85 10.06
CA LYS A 135 -7.16 6.18 8.82
C LYS A 135 -8.66 6.38 8.57
N PRO A 136 -9.06 6.59 7.31
CA PRO A 136 -10.47 6.74 6.97
C PRO A 136 -11.24 5.49 7.38
N LYS A 137 -12.47 5.69 7.88
CA LYS A 137 -13.38 4.58 8.17
C LYS A 137 -13.72 3.85 6.87
N VAL A 138 -13.93 2.55 6.99
CA VAL A 138 -14.45 1.74 5.88
C VAL A 138 -15.81 2.30 5.45
N GLU A 139 -16.08 2.32 4.14
CA GLU A 139 -17.37 2.77 3.60
C GLU A 139 -18.52 1.91 4.16
N ALA A 140 -19.67 2.52 4.42
CA ALA A 140 -20.83 1.83 4.95
C ALA A 140 -21.43 0.84 3.94
N GLU A 141 -21.31 1.12 2.65
CA GLU A 141 -21.75 0.28 1.53
C GLU A 141 -20.64 0.21 0.48
N ILE A 142 -20.25 -0.99 0.10
CA ILE A 142 -19.16 -1.24 -0.85
C ILE A 142 -19.70 -2.11 -1.98
N ALA A 143 -19.73 -1.56 -3.20
CA ALA A 143 -20.10 -2.29 -4.40
C ALA A 143 -18.94 -3.16 -4.88
N LEU A 144 -19.19 -4.47 -5.05
CA LEU A 144 -18.20 -5.46 -5.44
C LEU A 144 -18.74 -6.34 -6.56
N THR A 145 -17.84 -6.86 -7.40
CA THR A 145 -18.14 -7.92 -8.34
C THR A 145 -17.41 -9.20 -7.91
N VAL A 146 -18.13 -10.29 -7.88
CA VAL A 146 -17.64 -11.60 -7.40
C VAL A 146 -16.70 -12.24 -8.42
N TYR A 147 -15.49 -12.56 -7.99
CA TYR A 147 -14.57 -13.45 -8.72
C TYR A 147 -14.51 -14.78 -7.97
N LYS A 148 -15.33 -15.74 -8.39
CA LYS A 148 -15.46 -17.03 -7.69
C LYS A 148 -14.56 -18.10 -8.27
N VAL A 149 -13.89 -18.84 -7.38
CA VAL A 149 -13.17 -20.08 -7.65
C VAL A 149 -13.72 -21.16 -6.71
N SER A 150 -14.41 -22.14 -7.26
CA SER A 150 -15.02 -23.21 -6.48
C SER A 150 -13.97 -24.22 -6.00
N GLY A 151 -14.26 -24.92 -4.91
CA GLY A 151 -13.38 -25.91 -4.30
C GLY A 151 -12.31 -25.30 -3.43
N GLU A 152 -11.23 -26.05 -3.20
CA GLU A 152 -10.09 -25.58 -2.44
C GLU A 152 -9.16 -24.75 -3.31
N THR A 153 -8.79 -23.56 -2.84
CA THR A 153 -7.75 -22.73 -3.41
C THR A 153 -6.61 -22.57 -2.40
N ASN A 154 -5.51 -23.24 -2.65
CA ASN A 154 -4.36 -23.20 -1.76
C ASN A 154 -3.41 -22.05 -2.11
N THR A 155 -2.41 -21.80 -1.24
CA THR A 155 -1.46 -20.70 -1.46
C THR A 155 -0.55 -20.90 -2.67
N ASP A 156 -0.35 -22.14 -3.13
CA ASP A 156 0.41 -22.41 -4.36
C ASP A 156 -0.41 -22.16 -5.63
N ASP A 157 -1.76 -22.15 -5.54
CA ASP A 157 -2.60 -21.67 -6.64
C ASP A 157 -2.39 -20.17 -6.87
N PHE A 158 -2.31 -19.38 -5.80
CA PHE A 158 -2.06 -17.95 -5.87
C PHE A 158 -0.61 -17.59 -6.18
N SER A 159 0.32 -18.39 -5.66
CA SER A 159 1.78 -18.14 -5.72
C SER A 159 2.53 -19.44 -5.95
N PRO A 160 2.54 -19.94 -7.19
CA PRO A 160 3.09 -21.24 -7.51
C PRO A 160 4.57 -21.38 -7.17
N ALA A 161 4.93 -22.54 -6.55
CA ALA A 161 6.32 -22.84 -6.21
C ALA A 161 7.22 -22.88 -7.45
N LYS A 162 6.68 -23.26 -8.61
CA LYS A 162 7.41 -23.28 -9.90
C LYS A 162 7.86 -21.87 -10.34
N GLU A 163 7.19 -20.83 -9.87
CA GLU A 163 7.50 -19.42 -10.16
C GLU A 163 8.10 -18.70 -8.94
N ALA A 164 8.65 -19.44 -7.98
CA ALA A 164 9.17 -18.85 -6.73
C ALA A 164 10.29 -17.81 -6.97
N TRP A 165 11.03 -17.93 -8.06
CA TRP A 165 12.08 -16.99 -8.47
C TRP A 165 11.56 -15.57 -8.74
N SER A 166 10.31 -15.42 -9.15
CA SER A 166 9.68 -14.12 -9.44
C SER A 166 9.01 -13.47 -8.22
N ARG A 167 8.96 -14.15 -7.06
CA ARG A 167 8.28 -13.62 -5.85
C ARG A 167 8.76 -12.26 -5.35
N PRO A 168 10.05 -11.88 -5.49
CA PRO A 168 10.49 -10.53 -5.12
C PRO A 168 9.85 -9.42 -5.96
N ASP A 169 9.49 -9.72 -7.21
CA ASP A 169 8.78 -8.83 -8.12
C ASP A 169 7.29 -9.18 -8.11
N ILE A 170 6.51 -8.48 -7.29
CA ILE A 170 5.07 -8.76 -7.11
C ILE A 170 4.29 -8.65 -8.43
N PRO A 171 4.45 -7.59 -9.26
CA PRO A 171 3.80 -7.49 -10.56
C PRO A 171 4.06 -8.67 -11.48
N LEU A 172 5.32 -9.09 -11.57
CA LEU A 172 5.72 -10.23 -12.39
C LEU A 172 5.15 -11.53 -11.84
N HIS A 173 5.29 -11.76 -10.53
CA HIS A 173 4.82 -12.99 -9.88
C HIS A 173 3.30 -13.15 -9.99
N ALA A 174 2.55 -12.07 -9.91
CA ALA A 174 1.09 -12.06 -10.03
C ALA A 174 0.59 -12.53 -11.42
N GLN A 175 1.43 -12.55 -12.46
CA GLN A 175 1.08 -13.15 -13.74
C GLN A 175 0.89 -14.68 -13.68
N ALA A 176 1.39 -15.30 -12.59
CA ALA A 176 1.20 -16.73 -12.34
C ALA A 176 -0.04 -17.06 -11.48
N PHE A 177 -0.82 -16.05 -11.10
CA PHE A 177 -2.02 -16.18 -10.27
C PHE A 177 -3.02 -17.18 -10.89
N LEU A 178 -3.32 -18.25 -10.15
CA LEU A 178 -4.23 -19.34 -10.55
C LEU A 178 -3.89 -20.05 -11.88
N LYS A 179 -2.69 -19.84 -12.40
CA LYS A 179 -2.27 -20.34 -13.73
C LYS A 179 -2.34 -21.86 -13.88
N TRP A 180 -2.14 -22.59 -12.80
CA TRP A 180 -2.19 -24.05 -12.77
C TRP A 180 -3.32 -24.62 -11.91
N SER A 181 -4.27 -23.77 -11.49
CA SER A 181 -5.44 -24.24 -10.77
C SER A 181 -6.38 -25.01 -11.70
N GLU A 182 -6.80 -26.18 -11.27
CA GLU A 182 -7.80 -26.99 -12.00
C GLU A 182 -9.22 -26.44 -11.82
N ASN A 183 -9.42 -25.57 -10.85
CA ASN A 183 -10.73 -25.05 -10.45
C ASN A 183 -11.21 -23.87 -11.31
N ILE A 184 -10.36 -23.32 -12.16
CA ILE A 184 -10.72 -22.18 -13.02
C ILE A 184 -9.92 -22.20 -14.33
N SER A 185 -10.60 -22.01 -15.45
CA SER A 185 -9.98 -21.79 -16.76
C SER A 185 -9.79 -20.30 -17.02
N ASP A 186 -8.69 -19.92 -17.66
CA ASP A 186 -8.37 -18.54 -18.03
C ASP A 186 -8.55 -17.51 -16.88
N PRO A 187 -7.84 -17.67 -15.75
CA PRO A 187 -8.07 -16.84 -14.58
C PRO A 187 -7.83 -15.36 -14.83
N LEU A 188 -6.77 -14.98 -15.56
CA LEU A 188 -6.42 -13.58 -15.82
C LEU A 188 -7.35 -12.95 -16.86
N GLY A 189 -7.81 -13.70 -17.85
CA GLY A 189 -8.82 -13.24 -18.82
C GLY A 189 -10.14 -12.89 -18.11
N LYS A 190 -10.61 -13.76 -17.22
CA LYS A 190 -11.82 -13.52 -16.41
C LYS A 190 -11.65 -12.30 -15.47
N LEU A 191 -10.49 -12.11 -14.85
CA LEU A 191 -10.20 -10.91 -14.07
C LEU A 191 -10.30 -9.65 -14.93
N THR A 192 -9.68 -9.68 -16.09
CA THR A 192 -9.70 -8.56 -17.05
C THR A 192 -11.10 -8.23 -17.50
N GLU A 193 -11.92 -9.24 -17.74
CA GLU A 193 -13.31 -9.06 -18.15
C GLU A 193 -14.15 -8.39 -17.06
N LEU A 194 -14.07 -8.87 -15.83
CA LEU A 194 -14.82 -8.30 -14.70
C LEU A 194 -14.40 -6.87 -14.35
N LYS A 195 -13.19 -6.46 -14.71
CA LYS A 195 -12.68 -5.11 -14.47
C LYS A 195 -13.01 -4.09 -15.54
N LYS A 196 -13.58 -4.49 -16.68
CA LYS A 196 -13.85 -3.57 -17.80
C LYS A 196 -14.73 -2.37 -17.46
N ASP A 197 -15.59 -2.52 -16.47
CA ASP A 197 -16.49 -1.45 -16.00
C ASP A 197 -15.97 -0.70 -14.77
N GLY A 198 -14.71 -0.93 -14.40
CA GLY A 198 -14.09 -0.30 -13.21
C GLY A 198 -14.51 -0.90 -11.87
N SER A 199 -15.20 -2.05 -11.87
CA SER A 199 -15.67 -2.69 -10.64
C SER A 199 -14.52 -3.13 -9.72
N LYS A 200 -14.67 -2.89 -8.41
CA LYS A 200 -13.86 -3.56 -7.39
C LYS A 200 -14.24 -5.03 -7.32
N LEU A 201 -13.24 -5.91 -7.21
CA LEU A 201 -13.46 -7.35 -7.17
C LEU A 201 -13.36 -7.90 -5.76
N ALA A 202 -14.20 -8.90 -5.45
CA ALA A 202 -14.02 -9.77 -4.28
C ALA A 202 -13.62 -11.17 -4.73
N PHE A 203 -12.49 -11.71 -4.23
CA PHE A 203 -12.18 -13.12 -4.34
C PHE A 203 -13.16 -13.92 -3.49
N VAL A 204 -13.75 -14.96 -4.06
CA VAL A 204 -14.71 -15.83 -3.39
C VAL A 204 -14.33 -17.30 -3.62
N GLY A 205 -14.16 -18.07 -2.55
CA GLY A 205 -13.80 -19.48 -2.63
C GLY A 205 -14.44 -20.32 -1.52
N ASP A 206 -14.52 -21.63 -1.70
CA ASP A 206 -15.10 -22.51 -0.67
C ASP A 206 -14.11 -22.70 0.48
N VAL A 207 -12.88 -23.12 0.18
CA VAL A 207 -11.77 -23.21 1.15
C VAL A 207 -10.58 -22.44 0.59
N VAL A 208 -10.10 -21.42 1.32
CA VAL A 208 -9.12 -20.48 0.78
C VAL A 208 -7.87 -20.42 1.63
N GLY A 209 -6.70 -20.43 0.97
CA GLY A 209 -5.42 -20.06 1.56
C GLY A 209 -4.76 -21.16 2.39
N THR A 210 -5.08 -22.42 2.17
CA THR A 210 -4.32 -23.55 2.71
C THR A 210 -2.90 -23.57 2.14
N GLY A 211 -1.93 -24.11 2.89
CA GLY A 211 -0.53 -24.16 2.46
C GLY A 211 0.38 -23.14 3.13
N SER A 212 1.61 -22.97 2.62
CA SER A 212 2.69 -22.25 3.32
C SER A 212 3.13 -20.93 2.68
N SER A 213 2.91 -20.71 1.38
CA SER A 213 3.38 -19.53 0.63
C SER A 213 2.51 -18.27 0.82
N ARG A 214 2.09 -17.99 2.04
CA ARG A 214 1.02 -17.05 2.38
C ARG A 214 1.28 -15.60 1.95
N LYS A 215 2.46 -15.03 2.24
CA LYS A 215 2.76 -13.63 1.91
C LYS A 215 2.74 -13.38 0.41
N SER A 216 3.41 -14.22 -0.37
CA SER A 216 3.41 -14.09 -1.83
C SER A 216 2.03 -14.37 -2.44
N ALA A 217 1.26 -15.30 -1.87
CA ALA A 217 -0.12 -15.57 -2.28
C ALA A 217 -1.03 -14.36 -2.07
N VAL A 218 -0.96 -13.72 -0.89
CA VAL A 218 -1.71 -12.48 -0.61
C VAL A 218 -1.27 -11.37 -1.56
N ASN A 219 0.03 -11.16 -1.75
CA ASN A 219 0.53 -10.14 -2.67
C ASN A 219 0.01 -10.37 -4.11
N SER A 220 0.01 -11.61 -4.61
CA SER A 220 -0.53 -11.93 -5.94
C SER A 220 -2.02 -11.65 -6.04
N MET A 221 -2.81 -12.03 -5.03
CA MET A 221 -4.24 -11.73 -5.01
C MET A 221 -4.50 -10.21 -4.96
N LEU A 222 -3.81 -9.49 -4.08
CA LEU A 222 -3.97 -8.04 -3.94
C LEU A 222 -3.48 -7.28 -5.16
N TRP A 223 -2.47 -7.78 -5.89
CA TRP A 223 -2.06 -7.17 -7.15
C TRP A 223 -3.24 -7.08 -8.14
N HIS A 224 -4.08 -8.10 -8.16
CA HIS A 224 -5.25 -8.13 -9.02
C HIS A 224 -6.50 -7.47 -8.45
N MET A 225 -6.67 -7.43 -7.12
CA MET A 225 -7.94 -7.04 -6.49
C MET A 225 -7.82 -5.93 -5.44
N GLY A 226 -6.60 -5.51 -5.13
CA GLY A 226 -6.34 -4.46 -4.16
C GLY A 226 -6.26 -3.07 -4.80
N ASP A 227 -6.22 -2.08 -3.92
CA ASP A 227 -6.04 -0.67 -4.24
C ASP A 227 -4.54 -0.31 -4.26
N GLU A 228 -4.18 0.73 -5.00
CA GLU A 228 -2.81 1.22 -5.07
C GLU A 228 -2.38 1.88 -3.76
N ILE A 229 -1.11 1.71 -3.42
CA ILE A 229 -0.51 2.41 -2.29
C ILE A 229 0.24 3.62 -2.87
N PRO A 230 -0.10 4.84 -2.46
CA PRO A 230 0.61 6.03 -2.94
C PRO A 230 2.12 5.87 -2.78
N PHE A 231 2.85 6.18 -3.84
CA PHE A 231 4.33 6.10 -3.93
C PHE A 231 4.94 4.69 -3.76
N VAL A 232 4.11 3.62 -3.83
CA VAL A 232 4.58 2.23 -3.77
C VAL A 232 4.06 1.45 -5.00
N PRO A 233 4.66 1.62 -6.18
CA PRO A 233 4.11 1.12 -7.45
C PRO A 233 4.09 -0.40 -7.57
N ALA A 234 4.97 -1.10 -6.86
CA ALA A 234 5.13 -2.55 -6.97
C ALA A 234 4.29 -3.36 -5.96
N LYS A 235 3.41 -2.72 -5.17
CA LYS A 235 2.60 -3.38 -4.15
C LYS A 235 1.21 -2.74 -4.06
N LYS A 236 0.22 -3.54 -3.70
CA LYS A 236 -1.15 -3.07 -3.43
C LYS A 236 -1.61 -3.48 -2.04
N THR A 237 -2.64 -2.83 -1.54
CA THR A 237 -3.28 -3.06 -0.25
C THR A 237 -4.80 -3.19 -0.42
N GLY A 238 -5.54 -3.46 0.63
CA GLY A 238 -6.99 -3.57 0.54
C GLY A 238 -7.44 -4.91 -0.05
N GLY A 239 -8.51 -4.87 -0.85
CA GLY A 239 -9.10 -6.07 -1.45
C GLY A 239 -10.02 -6.85 -0.53
N PHE A 240 -10.83 -7.71 -1.11
CA PHE A 240 -11.86 -8.48 -0.41
C PHE A 240 -11.68 -9.97 -0.69
N CYS A 241 -11.73 -10.78 0.38
CA CYS A 241 -11.62 -12.24 0.28
C CYS A 241 -12.72 -12.90 1.11
N PHE A 242 -13.64 -13.58 0.46
CA PHE A 242 -14.75 -14.28 1.09
C PHE A 242 -14.59 -15.80 0.93
N GLY A 243 -14.88 -16.54 1.99
CA GLY A 243 -14.79 -18.00 1.95
C GLY A 243 -15.72 -18.67 2.94
N ASN A 244 -16.19 -19.91 2.63
CA ASN A 244 -16.81 -20.75 3.64
C ASN A 244 -15.79 -21.03 4.76
N LYS A 245 -14.51 -21.21 4.36
CA LYS A 245 -13.36 -21.32 5.25
C LYS A 245 -12.17 -20.58 4.69
N ILE A 246 -11.48 -19.82 5.53
CA ILE A 246 -10.19 -19.20 5.20
C ILE A 246 -9.16 -19.74 6.19
N ALA A 247 -8.06 -20.30 5.68
CA ALA A 247 -7.01 -20.83 6.56
C ALA A 247 -6.53 -19.76 7.55
N PRO A 248 -6.44 -20.03 8.87
CA PRO A 248 -6.27 -18.98 9.89
C PRO A 248 -5.06 -18.08 9.67
N ILE A 249 -3.94 -18.66 9.26
CA ILE A 249 -2.71 -17.86 9.01
C ILE A 249 -2.85 -17.04 7.73
N PHE A 250 -3.55 -17.55 6.71
CA PHE A 250 -3.84 -16.77 5.50
C PHE A 250 -4.79 -15.62 5.80
N TYR A 251 -5.81 -15.87 6.63
CA TYR A 251 -6.74 -14.85 7.13
C TYR A 251 -6.00 -13.68 7.80
N ASN A 252 -5.11 -13.99 8.75
CA ASN A 252 -4.31 -12.98 9.42
C ASN A 252 -3.38 -12.23 8.44
N THR A 253 -2.77 -12.94 7.48
CA THR A 253 -1.90 -12.32 6.47
C THR A 253 -2.68 -11.35 5.55
N LEU A 254 -3.94 -11.67 5.23
CA LEU A 254 -4.83 -10.77 4.51
C LEU A 254 -5.10 -9.49 5.31
N GLN A 255 -5.44 -9.62 6.60
CA GLN A 255 -5.67 -8.47 7.49
C GLN A 255 -4.41 -7.60 7.62
N ASP A 256 -3.25 -8.20 7.84
CA ASP A 256 -1.96 -7.50 7.92
C ASP A 256 -1.62 -6.74 6.63
N SER A 257 -2.13 -7.22 5.50
CA SER A 257 -1.96 -6.58 4.18
C SER A 257 -3.05 -5.54 3.87
N GLY A 258 -3.94 -5.26 4.82
CA GLY A 258 -5.05 -4.31 4.69
C GLY A 258 -6.26 -4.85 3.91
N ALA A 259 -6.29 -6.15 3.58
CA ALA A 259 -7.45 -6.77 2.96
C ALA A 259 -8.58 -7.02 3.98
N PHE A 260 -9.77 -7.27 3.46
CA PHE A 260 -10.97 -7.55 4.24
C PHE A 260 -11.40 -9.01 4.05
N PRO A 261 -10.85 -9.97 4.84
CA PRO A 261 -11.27 -11.36 4.80
C PRO A 261 -12.55 -11.58 5.62
N VAL A 262 -13.49 -12.35 5.07
CA VAL A 262 -14.74 -12.71 5.75
C VAL A 262 -15.05 -14.18 5.51
N GLU A 263 -15.30 -14.94 6.59
CA GLU A 263 -15.87 -16.29 6.51
C GLU A 263 -17.39 -16.18 6.54
N LEU A 264 -18.03 -16.70 5.50
CA LEU A 264 -19.49 -16.69 5.34
C LEU A 264 -19.90 -17.79 4.34
N ASP A 265 -21.20 -18.10 4.28
CA ASP A 265 -21.73 -18.98 3.24
C ASP A 265 -21.61 -18.30 1.87
N VAL A 266 -20.82 -18.90 0.97
CA VAL A 266 -20.53 -18.36 -0.36
C VAL A 266 -21.35 -19.02 -1.48
N ASP A 267 -22.27 -19.91 -1.19
CA ASP A 267 -23.00 -20.68 -2.20
C ASP A 267 -23.79 -19.77 -3.15
N ALA A 268 -24.41 -18.71 -2.60
CA ALA A 268 -25.16 -17.74 -3.39
C ALA A 268 -24.28 -16.71 -4.15
N LEU A 269 -22.97 -16.70 -3.90
CA LEU A 269 -22.04 -15.76 -4.53
C LEU A 269 -21.48 -16.34 -5.84
N GLU A 270 -22.22 -16.18 -6.93
CA GLU A 270 -21.82 -16.67 -8.25
C GLU A 270 -20.80 -15.75 -8.92
N HIS A 271 -19.94 -16.33 -9.80
CA HIS A 271 -18.96 -15.58 -10.57
C HIS A 271 -19.62 -14.50 -11.44
N GLY A 272 -19.09 -13.26 -11.37
CA GLY A 272 -19.62 -12.11 -12.08
C GLY A 272 -20.83 -11.43 -11.42
N ARG A 273 -21.36 -11.98 -10.32
CA ARG A 273 -22.48 -11.36 -9.60
C ARG A 273 -22.05 -10.05 -8.97
N LYS A 274 -22.88 -9.01 -9.10
CA LYS A 274 -22.67 -7.73 -8.45
C LYS A 274 -23.36 -7.73 -7.08
N ILE A 275 -22.62 -7.35 -6.05
CA ILE A 275 -23.07 -7.38 -4.65
C ILE A 275 -22.75 -6.07 -3.95
N ILE A 276 -23.46 -5.79 -2.86
CA ILE A 276 -23.19 -4.69 -1.94
C ILE A 276 -22.82 -5.30 -0.59
N LEU A 277 -21.59 -5.07 -0.16
CA LEU A 277 -21.14 -5.38 1.19
C LEU A 277 -21.48 -4.24 2.14
N LYS A 278 -22.14 -4.54 3.25
CA LYS A 278 -22.39 -3.63 4.38
C LYS A 278 -21.58 -4.09 5.59
N PRO A 279 -20.34 -3.64 5.73
CA PRO A 279 -19.41 -4.21 6.72
C PRO A 279 -19.87 -3.98 8.17
N TYR A 280 -20.53 -2.87 8.45
CA TYR A 280 -21.02 -2.55 9.81
C TYR A 280 -22.29 -3.29 10.18
N ASP A 281 -23.08 -3.70 9.20
CA ASP A 281 -24.31 -4.47 9.40
C ASP A 281 -24.05 -5.99 9.29
N GLY A 282 -22.87 -6.37 8.82
CA GLY A 282 -22.52 -7.76 8.55
C GLY A 282 -23.37 -8.38 7.43
N GLN A 283 -23.73 -7.64 6.40
CA GLN A 283 -24.66 -8.07 5.36
C GLN A 283 -24.01 -8.02 3.97
N ILE A 284 -24.41 -8.97 3.12
CA ILE A 284 -24.17 -8.93 1.69
C ILE A 284 -25.52 -8.97 0.97
N LEU A 285 -25.75 -8.00 0.09
CA LEU A 285 -26.97 -7.86 -0.69
C LEU A 285 -26.66 -8.08 -2.17
N ASP A 286 -27.64 -8.57 -2.91
CA ASP A 286 -27.62 -8.49 -4.37
C ASP A 286 -27.72 -7.02 -4.81
N ALA A 287 -26.83 -6.57 -5.69
CA ALA A 287 -26.78 -5.18 -6.10
C ALA A 287 -27.98 -4.72 -6.97
N VAL A 288 -28.74 -5.67 -7.54
CA VAL A 288 -29.90 -5.37 -8.39
C VAL A 288 -31.19 -5.44 -7.61
N SER A 289 -31.40 -6.51 -6.85
CA SER A 289 -32.65 -6.75 -6.13
C SER A 289 -32.64 -6.26 -4.67
N TYR A 290 -31.47 -5.92 -4.14
CA TYR A 290 -31.28 -5.57 -2.72
C TYR A 290 -31.73 -6.68 -1.75
N THR A 291 -31.82 -7.92 -2.23
CA THR A 291 -32.12 -9.07 -1.39
C THR A 291 -30.89 -9.54 -0.64
N HIS A 292 -31.06 -10.02 0.59
CA HIS A 292 -29.99 -10.64 1.36
C HIS A 292 -29.50 -11.92 0.68
N LEU A 293 -28.19 -12.04 0.49
CA LEU A 293 -27.57 -13.22 -0.09
C LEU A 293 -26.97 -14.12 0.98
N THR A 294 -26.42 -13.53 2.03
CA THR A 294 -25.75 -14.28 3.09
C THR A 294 -25.69 -13.46 4.36
N LEU A 295 -25.71 -14.13 5.51
CA LEU A 295 -25.42 -13.57 6.81
C LEU A 295 -24.04 -14.09 7.24
N PRO A 296 -23.18 -13.26 7.87
CA PRO A 296 -21.93 -13.74 8.42
C PRO A 296 -22.22 -14.85 9.44
N THR A 297 -21.42 -15.92 9.39
CA THR A 297 -21.41 -16.89 10.47
C THR A 297 -20.77 -16.21 11.68
N THR A 298 -21.58 -15.87 12.68
CA THR A 298 -21.07 -15.37 13.97
C THR A 298 -20.13 -16.41 14.56
N ARG A 299 -18.83 -16.08 14.65
CA ARG A 299 -17.93 -16.81 15.54
C ARG A 299 -18.34 -16.47 16.99
N HIS A 300 -18.74 -17.50 17.73
CA HIS A 300 -18.81 -17.46 19.18
C HIS A 300 -17.42 -17.69 19.76
#